data_f0599399f7f152a6f52971768d6e4303
#
_entry.id   f0599399f7f152a6f52971768d6e4303
#
_cell.length_a   1.000
_cell.length_b   1.000
_cell.length_c   1.000
_cell.angle_alpha   90.00
_cell.angle_beta   90.00
_cell.angle_gamma   90.00
#
_symmetry.space_group_name_H-M   'P 1'
#
loop_
_entity.id
_entity.type
_entity.pdbx_description
1 polymer ?
#
loop_
_entity_poly.entity_id
_entity_poly.type
_entity_poly.pdbx_seq_one_letter_code
_entity_poly.pdbx_strand_id
1 'polypeptide(L)'
;ILVISAVQITITTSIPVINKVFGTKMAPPADAIDFYNSWQVPLAVVIALLMAISQFAKWNKSDLRQTGKNLLLSFTVALIATVATELYFHFNRFQFLLLLFTSIWAFVANLDYWIRILKGKTQHAGASIAHMGIAFILLGALISNTEKQVISQNQLAVDLGKDFPNNENILLYQADTMSMGEFYVTYKDKKVEGINIFYEVEYFKPNASTGVLEKAFSLFPTVQLNERMGNVSEPSTKHFINRDIYTHVTYAELDDKNDASAAEGYKPG
;
A
#
# COMPACT_ATOMS: atom_id res chain seq x y z
N ILE A 1 -8.80 -1.01 -21.07
CA ILE A 1 -8.69 -1.58 -19.72
C ILE A 1 -8.24 -0.48 -18.74
N LEU A 2 -7.11 0.21 -18.95
CA LEU A 2 -6.65 1.30 -18.08
C LEU A 2 -7.73 2.39 -17.86
N VAL A 3 -8.44 2.79 -18.92
CA VAL A 3 -9.54 3.75 -18.81
C VAL A 3 -10.69 3.20 -17.95
N ILE A 4 -11.03 1.92 -18.09
CA ILE A 4 -12.07 1.28 -17.27
C ILE A 4 -11.66 1.28 -15.79
N SER A 5 -10.40 0.93 -15.50
CA SER A 5 -9.83 0.97 -14.15
C SER A 5 -9.93 2.40 -13.56
N ALA A 6 -9.47 3.41 -14.30
CA ALA A 6 -9.52 4.81 -13.87
C ALA A 6 -10.96 5.30 -13.64
N VAL A 7 -11.89 4.99 -14.56
CA VAL A 7 -13.30 5.36 -14.45
C VAL A 7 -13.96 4.72 -13.23
N GLN A 8 -13.68 3.43 -12.97
CA GLN A 8 -14.21 2.73 -11.80
C GLN A 8 -13.76 3.40 -10.50
N ILE A 9 -12.46 3.71 -10.35
CA ILE A 9 -11.92 4.42 -9.18
C ILE A 9 -12.56 5.80 -9.06
N THR A 10 -12.58 6.58 -10.15
CA THR A 10 -13.11 7.95 -10.15
C THR A 10 -14.60 7.98 -9.74
N ILE A 11 -15.44 7.11 -10.29
CA ILE A 11 -16.86 7.05 -9.94
C ILE A 11 -17.02 6.73 -8.46
N THR A 12 -16.31 5.72 -7.94
CA THR A 12 -16.46 5.28 -6.55
C THR A 12 -15.97 6.33 -5.56
N THR A 13 -14.84 6.97 -5.83
CA THR A 13 -14.31 8.05 -4.97
C THR A 13 -15.15 9.32 -5.05
N SER A 14 -15.90 9.52 -6.15
CA SER A 14 -16.77 10.69 -6.35
C SER A 14 -18.18 10.52 -5.77
N ILE A 15 -18.51 9.41 -5.13
CA ILE A 15 -19.83 9.17 -4.53
C ILE A 15 -20.31 10.36 -3.66
N PRO A 16 -19.51 10.97 -2.77
CA PRO A 16 -19.96 12.14 -2.00
C PRO A 16 -20.34 13.34 -2.87
N VAL A 17 -19.59 13.56 -3.95
CA VAL A 17 -19.87 14.64 -4.92
C VAL A 17 -21.14 14.33 -5.70
N ILE A 18 -21.30 13.10 -6.18
CA ILE A 18 -22.49 12.62 -6.89
C ILE A 18 -23.74 12.79 -6.02
N ASN A 19 -23.65 12.37 -4.74
CA ASN A 19 -24.74 12.54 -3.79
C ASN A 19 -25.15 14.01 -3.63
N LYS A 20 -24.17 14.91 -3.55
CA LYS A 20 -24.42 16.34 -3.39
C LYS A 20 -25.05 16.97 -4.65
N VAL A 21 -24.59 16.58 -5.83
CA VAL A 21 -25.04 17.17 -7.11
C VAL A 21 -26.41 16.63 -7.52
N PHE A 22 -26.63 15.32 -7.38
CA PHE A 22 -27.84 14.64 -7.87
C PHE A 22 -28.85 14.31 -6.76
N GLY A 23 -28.57 14.69 -5.51
CA GLY A 23 -29.46 14.40 -4.37
C GLY A 23 -29.58 12.90 -4.06
N THR A 24 -28.64 12.08 -4.50
CA THR A 24 -28.62 10.63 -4.23
C THR A 24 -28.12 10.36 -2.80
N LYS A 25 -28.38 9.15 -2.32
CA LYS A 25 -27.93 8.69 -0.98
C LYS A 25 -27.13 7.39 -1.11
N MET A 26 -26.20 7.33 -2.06
CA MET A 26 -25.34 6.17 -2.23
C MET A 26 -24.32 6.12 -1.09
N ALA A 27 -24.17 4.93 -0.46
CA ALA A 27 -23.13 4.70 0.52
C ALA A 27 -21.82 4.34 -0.19
N PRO A 28 -20.66 4.86 0.27
CA PRO A 28 -19.36 4.35 -0.17
C PRO A 28 -19.20 2.90 0.29
N PRO A 29 -18.29 2.12 -0.34
CA PRO A 29 -18.02 0.74 0.08
C PRO A 29 -17.64 0.68 1.57
N ALA A 30 -18.28 -0.24 2.31
CA ALA A 30 -18.00 -0.42 3.74
C ALA A 30 -16.55 -0.91 3.98
N ASP A 31 -16.06 -1.82 3.14
CA ASP A 31 -14.67 -2.23 3.06
C ASP A 31 -14.10 -1.74 1.71
N ALA A 32 -13.38 -0.61 1.77
CA ALA A 32 -12.77 -0.01 0.59
C ALA A 32 -11.66 -0.90 0.02
N ILE A 33 -10.88 -1.58 0.86
CA ILE A 33 -9.74 -2.39 0.42
C ILE A 33 -10.23 -3.60 -0.36
N ASP A 34 -11.17 -4.36 0.19
CA ASP A 34 -11.75 -5.52 -0.49
C ASP A 34 -12.50 -5.12 -1.76
N PHE A 35 -13.24 -4.01 -1.72
CA PHE A 35 -13.96 -3.49 -2.88
C PHE A 35 -13.00 -3.13 -4.02
N TYR A 36 -11.97 -2.33 -3.78
CA TYR A 36 -11.03 -1.95 -4.83
C TYR A 36 -10.20 -3.15 -5.30
N ASN A 37 -9.78 -4.03 -4.42
CA ASN A 37 -9.05 -5.23 -4.80
C ASN A 37 -9.87 -6.17 -5.68
N SER A 38 -11.18 -6.29 -5.45
CA SER A 38 -12.06 -7.14 -6.26
C SER A 38 -12.16 -6.68 -7.73
N TRP A 39 -11.96 -5.40 -8.01
CA TRP A 39 -11.97 -4.81 -9.35
C TRP A 39 -10.58 -4.62 -9.94
N GLN A 40 -9.66 -4.03 -9.17
CA GLN A 40 -8.36 -3.62 -9.68
C GLN A 40 -7.39 -4.78 -9.87
N VAL A 41 -7.44 -5.81 -9.01
CA VAL A 41 -6.55 -6.97 -9.16
C VAL A 41 -6.82 -7.75 -10.44
N PRO A 42 -8.08 -8.12 -10.80
CA PRO A 42 -8.36 -8.74 -12.10
C PRO A 42 -7.96 -7.87 -13.30
N LEU A 43 -8.17 -6.56 -13.22
CA LEU A 43 -7.75 -5.65 -14.29
C LEU A 43 -6.22 -5.60 -14.43
N ALA A 44 -5.49 -5.58 -13.31
CA ALA A 44 -4.03 -5.64 -13.30
C ALA A 44 -3.49 -6.96 -13.87
N VAL A 45 -4.14 -8.10 -13.56
CA VAL A 45 -3.82 -9.40 -14.17
C VAL A 45 -3.93 -9.32 -15.70
N VAL A 46 -5.03 -8.78 -16.23
CA VAL A 46 -5.22 -8.65 -17.68
C VAL A 46 -4.20 -7.70 -18.30
N ILE A 47 -3.89 -6.58 -17.64
CA ILE A 47 -2.84 -5.66 -18.09
C ILE A 47 -1.49 -6.36 -18.15
N ALA A 48 -1.10 -7.08 -17.10
CA ALA A 48 0.16 -7.82 -17.05
C ALA A 48 0.24 -8.90 -18.15
N LEU A 49 -0.85 -9.64 -18.40
CA LEU A 49 -0.93 -10.60 -19.50
C LEU A 49 -0.73 -9.93 -20.86
N LEU A 50 -1.38 -8.80 -21.11
CA LEU A 50 -1.20 -8.06 -22.36
C LEU A 50 0.23 -7.55 -22.51
N MET A 51 0.87 -7.06 -21.42
CA MET A 51 2.28 -6.65 -21.45
C MET A 51 3.23 -7.83 -21.75
N ALA A 52 2.93 -9.04 -21.25
CA ALA A 52 3.74 -10.22 -21.54
C ALA A 52 3.68 -10.62 -23.02
N ILE A 53 2.50 -10.50 -23.65
CA ILE A 53 2.25 -11.05 -24.99
C ILE A 53 2.48 -10.02 -26.10
N SER A 54 2.14 -8.75 -25.86
CA SER A 54 2.05 -7.71 -26.90
C SER A 54 3.33 -7.50 -27.69
N GLN A 55 4.50 -7.62 -27.07
CA GLN A 55 5.79 -7.43 -27.72
C GLN A 55 6.09 -8.50 -28.79
N PHE A 56 5.53 -9.70 -28.62
CA PHE A 56 5.71 -10.82 -29.56
C PHE A 56 4.66 -10.84 -30.67
N ALA A 57 3.57 -10.07 -30.53
CA ALA A 57 2.52 -9.96 -31.52
C ALA A 57 2.93 -8.99 -32.63
N LYS A 58 2.92 -9.43 -33.88
CA LYS A 58 3.17 -8.58 -35.06
C LYS A 58 1.84 -8.05 -35.59
N TRP A 59 1.78 -6.75 -35.96
CA TRP A 59 0.56 -6.09 -36.41
C TRP A 59 -0.17 -6.78 -37.59
N ASN A 60 0.53 -7.34 -38.54
CA ASN A 60 -0.10 -7.81 -39.81
C ASN A 60 0.12 -9.29 -40.14
N LYS A 61 1.02 -10.00 -39.48
CA LYS A 61 1.33 -11.41 -39.77
C LYS A 61 1.80 -12.13 -38.49
N SER A 62 0.91 -12.21 -37.49
CA SER A 62 1.20 -13.01 -36.30
C SER A 62 0.94 -14.48 -36.62
N ASP A 63 1.98 -15.27 -36.70
CA ASP A 63 1.90 -16.72 -36.61
C ASP A 63 1.74 -17.06 -35.09
N LEU A 64 0.52 -17.41 -34.70
CA LEU A 64 0.20 -17.77 -33.30
C LEU A 64 1.09 -18.92 -32.80
N ARG A 65 1.42 -19.87 -33.67
CA ARG A 65 2.29 -21.00 -33.32
C ARG A 65 3.72 -20.53 -33.01
N GLN A 66 4.24 -19.61 -33.82
CA GLN A 66 5.57 -19.06 -33.59
C GLN A 66 5.61 -18.13 -32.38
N THR A 67 4.58 -17.31 -32.19
CA THR A 67 4.43 -16.47 -30.99
C THR A 67 4.38 -17.33 -29.73
N GLY A 68 3.58 -18.40 -29.72
CA GLY A 68 3.51 -19.34 -28.60
C GLY A 68 4.85 -20.00 -28.29
N LYS A 69 5.61 -20.43 -29.33
CA LYS A 69 6.96 -20.97 -29.13
C LYS A 69 7.92 -19.96 -28.54
N ASN A 70 7.83 -18.70 -28.96
CA ASN A 70 8.69 -17.63 -28.41
C ASN A 70 8.38 -17.33 -26.96
N LEU A 71 7.11 -17.43 -26.56
CA LEU A 71 6.66 -17.20 -25.18
C LEU A 71 6.89 -18.38 -24.24
N LEU A 72 7.10 -19.59 -24.76
CA LEU A 72 7.17 -20.81 -23.96
C LEU A 72 8.29 -20.75 -22.90
N LEU A 73 9.45 -20.24 -23.27
CA LEU A 73 10.59 -20.11 -22.35
C LEU A 73 10.25 -19.14 -21.21
N SER A 74 9.79 -17.95 -21.55
CA SER A 74 9.45 -16.94 -20.54
C SER A 74 8.29 -17.39 -19.65
N PHE A 75 7.30 -18.10 -20.19
CA PHE A 75 6.20 -18.69 -19.44
C PHE A 75 6.71 -19.72 -18.41
N THR A 76 7.58 -20.66 -18.87
CA THR A 76 8.12 -21.71 -17.99
C THR A 76 8.97 -21.12 -16.87
N VAL A 77 9.83 -20.14 -17.18
CA VAL A 77 10.64 -19.45 -16.18
C VAL A 77 9.75 -18.71 -15.17
N ALA A 78 8.72 -18.01 -15.66
CA ALA A 78 7.77 -17.31 -14.80
C ALA A 78 7.00 -18.27 -13.89
N LEU A 79 6.59 -19.43 -14.41
CA LEU A 79 5.88 -20.44 -13.62
C LEU A 79 6.77 -20.97 -12.48
N ILE A 80 8.02 -21.32 -12.78
CA ILE A 80 8.98 -21.80 -11.76
C ILE A 80 9.23 -20.70 -10.73
N ALA A 81 9.46 -19.47 -11.15
CA ALA A 81 9.68 -18.34 -10.24
C ALA A 81 8.45 -18.06 -9.36
N THR A 82 7.25 -18.17 -9.92
CA THR A 82 5.99 -18.01 -9.16
C THR A 82 5.87 -19.08 -8.08
N VAL A 83 6.12 -20.34 -8.42
CA VAL A 83 6.06 -21.44 -7.44
C VAL A 83 7.12 -21.24 -6.33
N ALA A 84 8.32 -20.84 -6.67
CA ALA A 84 9.37 -20.56 -5.69
C ALA A 84 8.98 -19.39 -4.76
N THR A 85 8.39 -18.34 -5.30
CA THR A 85 7.91 -17.18 -4.53
C THR A 85 6.73 -17.55 -3.62
N GLU A 86 5.79 -18.34 -4.14
CA GLU A 86 4.65 -18.85 -3.37
C GLU A 86 5.08 -19.69 -2.17
N LEU A 87 6.07 -20.56 -2.34
CA LEU A 87 6.63 -21.38 -1.24
C LEU A 87 7.27 -20.54 -0.12
N TYR A 88 7.65 -19.31 -0.41
CA TYR A 88 8.24 -18.39 0.57
C TYR A 88 7.21 -17.48 1.22
N PHE A 89 6.31 -16.85 0.43
CA PHE A 89 5.38 -15.81 0.90
C PHE A 89 3.98 -16.32 1.26
N HIS A 90 3.53 -17.47 0.73
CA HIS A 90 2.23 -18.10 1.03
C HIS A 90 1.02 -17.18 0.79
N PHE A 91 0.72 -16.86 -0.48
CA PHE A 91 -0.38 -15.97 -0.82
C PHE A 91 -1.76 -16.63 -0.56
N ASN A 92 -2.56 -16.07 0.33
CA ASN A 92 -3.84 -16.65 0.77
C ASN A 92 -4.98 -16.56 -0.25
N ARG A 93 -4.85 -15.73 -1.32
CA ARG A 93 -5.91 -15.50 -2.31
C ARG A 93 -5.44 -15.88 -3.71
N PHE A 94 -6.21 -16.70 -4.41
CA PHE A 94 -5.90 -17.13 -5.78
C PHE A 94 -5.66 -15.96 -6.76
N GLN A 95 -6.42 -14.88 -6.65
CA GLN A 95 -6.24 -13.69 -7.49
C GLN A 95 -4.88 -13.03 -7.30
N PHE A 96 -4.30 -13.07 -6.09
CA PHE A 96 -2.96 -12.56 -5.83
C PHE A 96 -1.89 -13.47 -6.43
N LEU A 97 -2.09 -14.79 -6.41
CA LEU A 97 -1.23 -15.74 -7.08
C LEU A 97 -1.24 -15.55 -8.62
N LEU A 98 -2.41 -15.27 -9.20
CA LEU A 98 -2.51 -14.91 -10.62
C LEU A 98 -1.78 -13.61 -10.94
N LEU A 99 -1.93 -12.59 -10.10
CA LEU A 99 -1.22 -11.31 -10.28
C LEU A 99 0.29 -11.50 -10.16
N LEU A 100 0.75 -12.31 -9.20
CA LEU A 100 2.16 -12.68 -9.05
C LEU A 100 2.70 -13.32 -10.33
N PHE A 101 2.04 -14.38 -10.80
CA PHE A 101 2.44 -15.09 -12.02
C PHE A 101 2.47 -14.17 -13.24
N THR A 102 1.40 -13.41 -13.48
CA THR A 102 1.32 -12.56 -14.67
C THR A 102 2.31 -11.40 -14.64
N SER A 103 2.62 -10.86 -13.46
CA SER A 103 3.62 -9.81 -13.30
C SER A 103 5.04 -10.35 -13.51
N ILE A 104 5.37 -11.51 -12.94
CA ILE A 104 6.66 -12.17 -13.21
C ILE A 104 6.77 -12.50 -14.70
N TRP A 105 5.70 -13.03 -15.30
CA TRP A 105 5.70 -13.35 -16.72
C TRP A 105 5.87 -12.11 -17.60
N ALA A 106 5.18 -11.01 -17.29
CA ALA A 106 5.37 -9.75 -17.99
C ALA A 106 6.82 -9.27 -17.93
N PHE A 107 7.46 -9.36 -16.76
CA PHE A 107 8.86 -9.00 -16.59
C PHE A 107 9.77 -9.91 -17.43
N VAL A 108 9.68 -11.23 -17.25
CA VAL A 108 10.55 -12.21 -17.93
C VAL A 108 10.33 -12.18 -19.46
N ALA A 109 9.10 -12.06 -19.92
CA ALA A 109 8.78 -12.01 -21.35
C ALA A 109 9.39 -10.76 -22.03
N ASN A 110 9.30 -9.58 -21.39
CA ASN A 110 9.88 -8.36 -21.92
C ASN A 110 11.41 -8.37 -21.86
N LEU A 111 12.01 -8.95 -20.83
CA LEU A 111 13.45 -9.16 -20.73
C LEU A 111 13.94 -10.12 -21.84
N ASP A 112 13.24 -11.23 -22.03
CA ASP A 112 13.51 -12.21 -23.05
C ASP A 112 13.40 -11.62 -24.47
N TYR A 113 12.37 -10.82 -24.72
CA TYR A 113 12.22 -10.06 -25.97
C TYR A 113 13.39 -9.12 -26.21
N TRP A 114 13.78 -8.34 -25.19
CA TRP A 114 14.92 -7.42 -25.28
C TRP A 114 16.23 -8.16 -25.58
N ILE A 115 16.51 -9.26 -24.91
CA ILE A 115 17.76 -10.02 -25.10
C ILE A 115 17.75 -10.77 -26.42
N ARG A 116 16.73 -11.59 -26.71
CA ARG A 116 16.72 -12.50 -27.85
C ARG A 116 16.29 -11.85 -29.15
N ILE A 117 15.27 -10.99 -29.13
CA ILE A 117 14.71 -10.41 -30.36
C ILE A 117 15.42 -9.10 -30.70
N LEU A 118 15.59 -8.20 -29.74
CA LEU A 118 16.26 -6.92 -29.93
C LEU A 118 17.79 -7.03 -29.82
N LYS A 119 18.33 -8.21 -29.48
CA LYS A 119 19.77 -8.47 -29.32
C LYS A 119 20.45 -7.48 -28.36
N GLY A 120 19.77 -7.11 -27.27
CA GLY A 120 20.27 -6.19 -26.28
C GLY A 120 20.31 -4.72 -26.70
N LYS A 121 19.78 -4.34 -27.85
CA LYS A 121 19.80 -2.96 -28.35
C LYS A 121 18.86 -2.08 -27.54
N THR A 122 19.40 -1.18 -26.72
CA THR A 122 18.64 -0.28 -25.84
C THR A 122 17.81 0.74 -26.60
N GLN A 123 18.29 1.17 -27.81
CA GLN A 123 17.58 2.16 -28.62
C GLN A 123 16.16 1.74 -29.04
N HIS A 124 15.87 0.43 -29.04
CA HIS A 124 14.57 -0.13 -29.41
C HIS A 124 13.83 -0.75 -28.21
N ALA A 125 14.42 -0.70 -27.02
CA ALA A 125 13.92 -1.40 -25.83
C ALA A 125 12.95 -0.58 -24.97
N GLY A 126 12.59 0.65 -25.38
CA GLY A 126 11.80 1.56 -24.54
C GLY A 126 10.50 0.95 -24.01
N ALA A 127 9.73 0.28 -24.88
CA ALA A 127 8.50 -0.41 -24.48
C ALA A 127 8.76 -1.58 -23.51
N SER A 128 9.79 -2.41 -23.81
CA SER A 128 10.15 -3.53 -22.94
C SER A 128 10.60 -3.06 -21.56
N ILE A 129 11.42 -2.00 -21.49
CA ILE A 129 11.88 -1.40 -20.23
C ILE A 129 10.69 -0.85 -19.44
N ALA A 130 9.77 -0.13 -20.10
CA ALA A 130 8.57 0.40 -19.45
C ALA A 130 7.68 -0.72 -18.89
N HIS A 131 7.45 -1.79 -19.66
CA HIS A 131 6.67 -2.94 -19.20
C HIS A 131 7.33 -3.67 -18.03
N MET A 132 8.65 -3.85 -18.06
CA MET A 132 9.40 -4.40 -16.91
C MET A 132 9.26 -3.52 -15.68
N GLY A 133 9.33 -2.19 -15.83
CA GLY A 133 9.11 -1.25 -14.71
C GLY A 133 7.73 -1.35 -14.10
N ILE A 134 6.67 -1.42 -14.93
CA ILE A 134 5.30 -1.63 -14.45
C ILE A 134 5.15 -3.00 -13.76
N ALA A 135 5.75 -4.06 -14.31
CA ALA A 135 5.74 -5.37 -13.70
C ALA A 135 6.39 -5.37 -12.30
N PHE A 136 7.50 -4.64 -12.12
CA PHE A 136 8.12 -4.45 -10.81
C PHE A 136 7.22 -3.67 -9.84
N ILE A 137 6.52 -2.64 -10.31
CA ILE A 137 5.57 -1.91 -9.47
C ILE A 137 4.44 -2.85 -8.99
N LEU A 138 3.88 -3.66 -9.89
CA LEU A 138 2.84 -4.62 -9.53
C LEU A 138 3.33 -5.66 -8.52
N LEU A 139 4.54 -6.20 -8.71
CA LEU A 139 5.17 -7.13 -7.77
C LEU A 139 5.43 -6.48 -6.42
N GLY A 140 6.00 -5.28 -6.41
CA GLY A 140 6.26 -4.53 -5.19
C GLY A 140 4.98 -4.22 -4.41
N ALA A 141 3.93 -3.75 -5.09
CA ALA A 141 2.64 -3.48 -4.50
C ALA A 141 2.00 -4.76 -3.91
N LEU A 142 2.06 -5.88 -4.65
CA LEU A 142 1.52 -7.16 -4.19
C LEU A 142 2.25 -7.64 -2.92
N ILE A 143 3.57 -7.70 -2.94
CA ILE A 143 4.38 -8.16 -1.80
C ILE A 143 4.18 -7.25 -0.59
N SER A 144 4.27 -5.93 -0.78
CA SER A 144 4.09 -4.96 0.31
C SER A 144 2.72 -5.05 0.99
N ASN A 145 1.65 -5.30 0.22
CA ASN A 145 0.32 -5.47 0.79
C ASN A 145 0.11 -6.82 1.48
N THR A 146 0.77 -7.88 0.99
CA THR A 146 0.63 -9.22 1.55
C THR A 146 1.45 -9.41 2.83
N GLU A 147 2.64 -8.81 2.88
CA GLU A 147 3.57 -8.91 4.02
C GLU A 147 3.33 -7.82 5.09
N LYS A 148 2.21 -7.10 5.02
CA LYS A 148 1.83 -6.13 6.04
C LYS A 148 1.61 -6.85 7.38
N GLN A 149 2.37 -6.44 8.41
CA GLN A 149 2.22 -6.93 9.77
C GLN A 149 1.77 -5.80 10.69
N VAL A 150 0.72 -6.06 11.47
CA VAL A 150 0.29 -5.16 12.52
C VAL A 150 1.08 -5.50 13.79
N ILE A 151 1.90 -4.56 14.26
CA ILE A 151 2.70 -4.71 15.49
C ILE A 151 2.09 -3.98 16.69
N SER A 152 1.11 -3.10 16.44
CA SER A 152 0.36 -2.37 17.46
C SER A 152 -0.74 -3.28 18.06
N GLN A 153 -0.42 -3.93 19.17
CA GLN A 153 -1.39 -4.76 19.90
C GLN A 153 -1.59 -4.22 21.30
N ASN A 154 -2.84 -4.10 21.72
CA ASN A 154 -3.17 -3.66 23.05
C ASN A 154 -2.72 -4.71 24.08
N GLN A 155 -1.86 -4.30 24.99
CA GLN A 155 -1.35 -5.13 26.08
C GLN A 155 -2.00 -4.78 27.44
N LEU A 156 -2.85 -3.76 27.46
CA LEU A 156 -3.58 -3.36 28.64
C LEU A 156 -4.82 -4.25 28.83
N ALA A 157 -5.25 -4.43 30.07
CA ALA A 157 -6.47 -5.18 30.39
C ALA A 157 -7.77 -4.43 30.00
N VAL A 158 -7.65 -3.32 29.27
CA VAL A 158 -8.78 -2.49 28.81
C VAL A 158 -9.15 -2.92 27.41
N ASP A 159 -10.42 -3.27 27.18
CA ASP A 159 -10.95 -3.50 25.85
C ASP A 159 -11.22 -2.15 25.15
N LEU A 160 -10.57 -1.92 24.03
CA LEU A 160 -10.71 -0.68 23.25
C LEU A 160 -12.04 -0.61 22.47
N GLY A 161 -12.80 -1.71 22.45
CA GLY A 161 -14.10 -1.80 21.79
C GLY A 161 -14.04 -2.23 20.33
N LYS A 162 -15.22 -2.36 19.71
CA LYS A 162 -15.35 -2.92 18.35
C LYS A 162 -14.75 -2.05 17.27
N ASP A 163 -14.74 -0.73 17.47
CA ASP A 163 -14.22 0.23 16.49
C ASP A 163 -12.69 0.30 16.51
N PHE A 164 -12.05 -0.20 17.58
CA PHE A 164 -10.61 -0.21 17.78
C PHE A 164 -10.13 -1.60 18.21
N PRO A 165 -10.10 -2.59 17.31
CA PRO A 165 -9.71 -3.96 17.65
C PRO A 165 -8.38 -4.03 18.41
N ASN A 166 -8.34 -4.75 19.53
CA ASN A 166 -7.17 -4.86 20.41
C ASN A 166 -5.94 -5.51 19.74
N ASN A 167 -6.15 -6.29 18.67
CA ASN A 167 -5.09 -6.92 17.89
C ASN A 167 -4.51 -5.99 16.81
N GLU A 168 -5.04 -4.79 16.64
CA GLU A 168 -4.62 -3.82 15.61
C GLU A 168 -4.29 -2.44 16.17
N ASN A 169 -4.65 -2.20 17.42
CA ASN A 169 -4.47 -0.90 18.06
C ASN A 169 -3.73 -1.04 19.39
N ILE A 170 -2.94 -0.04 19.74
CA ILE A 170 -2.27 0.11 21.02
C ILE A 170 -2.72 1.42 21.65
N LEU A 171 -3.04 1.41 22.93
CA LEU A 171 -3.36 2.60 23.70
C LEU A 171 -2.08 3.15 24.33
N LEU A 172 -1.72 4.36 23.98
CA LEU A 172 -0.55 5.06 24.52
C LEU A 172 -0.99 6.24 25.37
N TYR A 173 -0.60 6.26 26.63
CA TYR A 173 -0.69 7.44 27.47
C TYR A 173 0.59 8.27 27.35
N GLN A 174 0.47 9.57 27.59
CA GLN A 174 1.63 10.47 27.51
C GLN A 174 2.71 10.04 28.51
N ALA A 175 3.95 9.99 28.04
CA ALA A 175 5.14 9.55 28.76
C ALA A 175 5.20 8.08 29.18
N ASP A 176 4.18 7.28 28.92
CA ASP A 176 4.23 5.83 29.14
C ASP A 176 4.96 5.13 27.99
N THR A 177 5.77 4.13 28.35
CA THR A 177 6.51 3.31 27.37
C THR A 177 5.92 1.92 27.30
N MET A 178 5.48 1.52 26.11
CA MET A 178 4.85 0.23 25.87
C MET A 178 5.62 -0.58 24.81
N SER A 179 5.59 -1.91 24.95
CA SER A 179 6.17 -2.81 23.94
C SER A 179 5.28 -2.85 22.69
N MET A 180 5.90 -2.79 21.50
CA MET A 180 5.23 -2.85 20.22
C MET A 180 6.08 -3.61 19.20
N GLY A 181 5.89 -4.93 19.09
CA GLY A 181 6.72 -5.81 18.29
C GLY A 181 8.16 -5.81 18.75
N GLU A 182 9.09 -5.44 17.87
CA GLU A 182 10.52 -5.32 18.19
C GLU A 182 10.93 -3.99 18.82
N PHE A 183 9.99 -3.08 19.00
CA PHE A 183 10.21 -1.74 19.54
C PHE A 183 9.51 -1.56 20.89
N TYR A 184 9.98 -0.56 21.61
CA TYR A 184 9.24 0.08 22.68
C TYR A 184 8.85 1.47 22.19
N VAL A 185 7.62 1.88 22.45
CA VAL A 185 7.08 3.15 21.97
C VAL A 185 6.59 4.00 23.11
N THR A 186 6.81 5.30 22.97
CA THR A 186 6.35 6.30 23.94
C THR A 186 5.66 7.42 23.18
N TYR A 187 4.43 7.74 23.58
CA TYR A 187 3.81 9.00 23.18
C TYR A 187 4.41 10.11 24.06
N LYS A 188 5.23 10.96 23.45
CA LYS A 188 5.99 11.98 24.17
C LYS A 188 5.19 13.26 24.36
N ASP A 189 4.72 13.85 23.26
CA ASP A 189 4.05 15.14 23.29
C ASP A 189 3.20 15.34 22.02
N LYS A 190 2.35 16.38 22.03
CA LYS A 190 1.62 16.86 20.86
C LYS A 190 1.91 18.32 20.59
N LYS A 191 1.91 18.69 19.32
CA LYS A 191 2.06 20.06 18.85
C LYS A 191 0.87 20.43 17.97
N VAL A 192 0.22 21.55 18.27
CA VAL A 192 -0.91 22.06 17.50
C VAL A 192 -0.43 23.16 16.58
N GLU A 193 -0.67 23.03 15.26
CA GLU A 193 -0.36 24.04 14.26
C GLU A 193 -1.58 24.26 13.35
N GLY A 194 -2.33 25.32 13.62
CA GLY A 194 -3.59 25.58 12.92
C GLY A 194 -4.60 24.44 13.13
N ILE A 195 -5.02 23.81 12.04
CA ILE A 195 -5.95 22.67 12.08
C ILE A 195 -5.24 21.31 12.26
N ASN A 196 -3.92 21.28 12.32
CA ASN A 196 -3.14 20.05 12.39
C ASN A 196 -2.61 19.82 13.81
N ILE A 197 -2.77 18.61 14.32
CA ILE A 197 -2.21 18.15 15.58
C ILE A 197 -1.18 17.08 15.30
N PHE A 198 0.07 17.34 15.58
CA PHE A 198 1.18 16.42 15.42
C PHE A 198 1.44 15.70 16.73
N TYR A 199 1.48 14.37 16.70
CA TYR A 199 1.77 13.54 17.86
C TYR A 199 3.20 13.01 17.77
N GLU A 200 4.10 13.36 18.69
CA GLU A 200 5.46 12.82 18.71
C GLU A 200 5.45 11.43 19.36
N VAL A 201 5.70 10.41 18.54
CA VAL A 201 5.83 9.02 18.97
C VAL A 201 7.29 8.61 18.83
N GLU A 202 7.96 8.35 19.96
CA GLU A 202 9.36 7.92 20.02
C GLU A 202 9.43 6.40 20.02
N TYR A 203 10.32 5.87 19.20
CA TYR A 203 10.60 4.46 19.05
C TYR A 203 11.98 4.13 19.63
N PHE A 204 12.02 3.13 20.51
CA PHE A 204 13.23 2.68 21.19
C PHE A 204 13.50 1.22 20.84
N LYS A 205 14.78 0.86 20.85
CA LYS A 205 15.23 -0.54 20.79
C LYS A 205 16.12 -0.84 21.99
N PRO A 206 16.04 -2.06 22.57
CA PRO A 206 17.01 -2.48 23.57
C PRO A 206 18.39 -2.64 22.90
N ASN A 207 19.40 -2.05 23.49
CA ASN A 207 20.78 -2.29 23.11
C ASN A 207 21.14 -3.75 23.39
N ALA A 208 21.65 -4.46 22.40
CA ALA A 208 21.93 -5.89 22.49
C ALA A 208 22.96 -6.26 23.59
N SER A 209 23.84 -5.31 23.98
CA SER A 209 24.89 -5.54 24.97
C SER A 209 24.49 -5.13 26.39
N THR A 210 23.70 -4.07 26.53
CA THR A 210 23.37 -3.46 27.84
C THR A 210 21.93 -3.67 28.27
N GLY A 211 21.05 -4.03 27.34
CA GLY A 211 19.60 -4.10 27.57
C GLY A 211 18.91 -2.74 27.78
N VAL A 212 19.67 -1.64 27.76
CA VAL A 212 19.12 -0.28 27.92
C VAL A 212 18.38 0.13 26.65
N LEU A 213 17.22 0.78 26.82
CA LEU A 213 16.45 1.31 25.69
C LEU A 213 17.17 2.52 25.10
N GLU A 214 17.49 2.41 23.82
CA GLU A 214 18.08 3.51 23.04
C GLU A 214 17.06 4.01 22.02
N LYS A 215 16.94 5.32 21.87
CA LYS A 215 16.04 5.93 20.90
C LYS A 215 16.51 5.59 19.48
N ALA A 216 15.65 4.92 18.71
CA ALA A 216 15.92 4.54 17.33
C ALA A 216 15.49 5.64 16.34
N PHE A 217 14.27 6.18 16.51
CA PHE A 217 13.71 7.27 15.70
C PHE A 217 12.46 7.85 16.36
N SER A 218 11.95 8.96 15.80
CA SER A 218 10.61 9.49 16.11
C SER A 218 9.76 9.52 14.86
N LEU A 219 8.45 9.36 15.04
CA LEU A 219 7.43 9.58 14.01
C LEU A 219 6.43 10.63 14.51
N PHE A 220 5.83 11.35 13.56
CA PHE A 220 4.91 12.44 13.83
C PHE A 220 3.58 12.24 13.07
N PRO A 221 2.81 11.20 13.40
CA PRO A 221 1.48 11.06 12.82
C PRO A 221 0.63 12.28 13.20
N THR A 222 -0.21 12.71 12.24
CA THR A 222 -0.95 13.96 12.36
C THR A 222 -2.44 13.69 12.32
N VAL A 223 -3.20 14.45 13.09
CA VAL A 223 -4.66 14.53 12.98
C VAL A 223 -5.03 15.93 12.52
N GLN A 224 -5.67 16.02 11.36
CA GLN A 224 -6.22 17.25 10.84
C GLN A 224 -7.66 17.40 11.31
N LEU A 225 -7.96 18.48 12.01
CA LEU A 225 -9.30 18.80 12.46
C LEU A 225 -10.15 19.28 11.29
N ASN A 226 -11.31 18.68 11.09
CA ASN A 226 -12.25 19.06 10.04
C ASN A 226 -13.69 18.93 10.53
N GLU A 227 -14.31 20.04 10.87
CA GLU A 227 -15.68 20.10 11.40
C GLU A 227 -16.74 19.60 10.42
N ARG A 228 -16.47 19.64 9.11
CA ARG A 228 -17.47 19.30 8.07
C ARG A 228 -17.43 17.84 7.64
N MET A 229 -16.24 17.23 7.64
CA MET A 229 -16.01 15.89 7.10
C MET A 229 -15.56 14.89 8.15
N GLY A 230 -15.37 15.33 9.41
CA GLY A 230 -14.71 14.55 10.45
C GLY A 230 -13.18 14.65 10.36
N ASN A 231 -12.52 14.39 11.46
CA ASN A 231 -11.07 14.50 11.56
C ASN A 231 -10.38 13.49 10.63
N VAL A 232 -9.30 13.92 9.98
CA VAL A 232 -8.52 13.10 9.06
C VAL A 232 -7.18 12.76 9.70
N SER A 233 -6.88 11.47 9.82
CA SER A 233 -5.59 10.99 10.31
C SER A 233 -4.61 10.87 9.15
N GLU A 234 -3.47 11.56 9.26
CA GLU A 234 -2.36 11.45 8.32
C GLU A 234 -1.22 10.65 8.97
N PRO A 235 -0.74 9.60 8.31
CA PRO A 235 0.30 8.75 8.87
C PRO A 235 1.68 9.40 8.80
N SER A 236 2.59 8.92 9.65
CA SER A 236 4.02 9.16 9.56
C SER A 236 4.75 7.84 9.31
N THR A 237 5.72 7.84 8.41
CA THR A 237 6.41 6.63 7.98
C THR A 237 7.93 6.77 8.14
N LYS A 238 8.55 5.74 8.72
CA LYS A 238 10.01 5.56 8.72
C LYS A 238 10.39 4.52 7.67
N HIS A 239 11.14 4.96 6.67
CA HIS A 239 11.64 4.09 5.61
C HIS A 239 12.96 3.42 6.01
N PHE A 240 13.04 2.11 5.78
CA PHE A 240 14.24 1.30 5.82
C PHE A 240 14.44 0.63 4.46
N ILE A 241 15.61 0.03 4.22
CA ILE A 241 15.92 -0.60 2.93
C ILE A 241 14.99 -1.79 2.63
N ASN A 242 14.58 -2.53 3.66
CA ASN A 242 13.83 -3.79 3.52
C ASN A 242 12.40 -3.73 4.05
N ARG A 243 11.98 -2.62 4.67
CA ARG A 243 10.64 -2.43 5.23
C ARG A 243 10.36 -0.97 5.58
N ASP A 244 9.10 -0.66 5.80
CA ASP A 244 8.64 0.61 6.33
C ASP A 244 7.93 0.39 7.67
N ILE A 245 8.10 1.34 8.59
CA ILE A 245 7.29 1.44 9.81
C ILE A 245 6.29 2.58 9.61
N TYR A 246 5.04 2.20 9.53
CA TYR A 246 3.91 3.11 9.29
C TYR A 246 3.13 3.29 10.59
N THR A 247 2.91 4.53 10.99
CA THR A 247 2.19 4.87 12.21
C THR A 247 1.12 5.90 11.93
N HIS A 248 -0.08 5.66 12.39
CA HIS A 248 -1.18 6.62 12.34
C HIS A 248 -1.93 6.65 13.67
N VAL A 249 -2.63 7.73 13.93
CA VAL A 249 -3.50 7.89 15.08
C VAL A 249 -4.91 7.50 14.66
N THR A 250 -5.44 6.43 15.23
CA THR A 250 -6.82 5.98 14.95
C THR A 250 -7.83 6.80 15.75
N TYR A 251 -7.49 7.11 16.99
CA TYR A 251 -8.28 7.95 17.89
C TYR A 251 -7.33 8.74 18.81
N ALA A 252 -7.68 9.97 19.11
CA ALA A 252 -7.02 10.78 20.11
C ALA A 252 -8.07 11.59 20.86
N GLU A 253 -7.94 11.66 22.19
CA GLU A 253 -8.74 12.56 23.00
C GLU A 253 -8.29 14.01 22.69
N LEU A 254 -9.22 14.83 22.26
CA LEU A 254 -8.97 16.24 21.98
C LEU A 254 -9.31 17.02 23.25
N ASP A 255 -8.33 17.75 23.79
CA ASP A 255 -8.57 18.68 24.87
C ASP A 255 -9.37 19.87 24.35
N ASP A 256 -10.69 19.86 24.57
CA ASP A 256 -11.67 20.81 24.02
C ASP A 256 -11.32 22.29 24.19
N LYS A 257 -10.46 22.65 25.14
CA LYS A 257 -10.11 24.04 25.44
C LYS A 257 -8.86 24.59 24.69
N ASN A 258 -7.86 23.76 24.46
CA ASN A 258 -6.63 24.20 23.80
C ASN A 258 -6.62 23.93 22.31
N ASP A 259 -7.19 22.79 21.90
CA ASP A 259 -7.19 22.37 20.50
C ASP A 259 -8.26 23.15 19.70
N ALA A 260 -9.43 23.42 20.30
CA ALA A 260 -10.47 24.24 19.69
C ALA A 260 -10.08 25.74 19.57
N SER A 261 -9.38 26.31 20.55
CA SER A 261 -8.92 27.71 20.49
C SER A 261 -7.83 27.92 19.43
N ALA A 262 -7.01 26.94 19.15
CA ALA A 262 -6.04 26.99 18.07
C ALA A 262 -6.71 26.91 16.69
N ALA A 263 -7.80 26.15 16.57
CA ALA A 263 -8.60 26.07 15.34
C ALA A 263 -9.43 27.35 15.06
N GLU A 264 -9.96 28.02 16.10
CA GLU A 264 -10.68 29.29 15.98
C GLU A 264 -9.80 30.45 15.49
N GLY A 265 -8.49 30.40 15.73
CA GLY A 265 -7.51 31.40 15.25
C GLY A 265 -7.16 31.27 13.76
N TYR A 266 -7.49 30.15 13.13
CA TYR A 266 -7.20 29.91 11.71
C TYR A 266 -8.29 30.50 10.80
N LYS A 267 -7.95 31.62 10.14
CA LYS A 267 -8.74 32.15 9.02
C LYS A 267 -8.17 31.61 7.71
N PRO A 268 -8.89 30.76 6.96
CA PRO A 268 -8.43 30.36 5.64
C PRO A 268 -8.33 31.60 4.74
N GLY A 269 -7.15 31.78 4.14
CA GLY A 269 -6.88 32.84 3.17
C GLY A 269 -7.56 32.58 1.81
#